data_3ae9da657da1e5550503e9d5e9e105e2
#
_entry.id   3ae9da657da1e5550503e9d5e9e105e2
#
_cell.length_a   1.000
_cell.length_b   1.000
_cell.length_c   1.000
_cell.angle_alpha   90.00
_cell.angle_beta   90.00
_cell.angle_gamma   90.00
#
_symmetry.space_group_name_H-M   'P 1'
#
loop_
_entity.id
_entity.type
_entity.pdbx_description
1 polymer ?
#
loop_
_entity_poly.entity_id
_entity_poly.type
_entity_poly.pdbx_seq_one_letter_code
_entity_poly.pdbx_strand_id
1 'polypeptide(L)'
;ELDPKAWASIDINNGQRVVRALETVLVSGRSFTEFKMTQPKKRDFEIEKICITRPREVLYDRINRRVLKMIDEGLVEEVRNLLPYRDLPALQTVGYKEIFSYLDGEWEIHEIPLEEAIRLIQRNTRHYAKKQLTWWKRYPDVKWMEL
;
A
#
# COMPACT_ATOMS: atom_id res chain seq x y z
N GLU A 1 -22.01 -19.71 -4.22
CA GLU A 1 -23.47 -19.82 -4.51
C GLU A 1 -24.15 -18.46 -4.58
N LEU A 2 -23.73 -17.48 -3.75
CA LEU A 2 -24.35 -16.14 -3.72
C LEU A 2 -24.10 -15.32 -4.99
N ASP A 3 -22.93 -15.46 -5.63
CA ASP A 3 -22.56 -14.77 -6.86
C ASP A 3 -21.64 -15.62 -7.75
N PRO A 4 -22.20 -16.56 -8.53
CA PRO A 4 -21.40 -17.41 -9.40
C PRO A 4 -20.62 -16.63 -10.47
N LYS A 5 -21.13 -15.48 -10.93
CA LYS A 5 -20.45 -14.63 -11.92
C LYS A 5 -19.19 -13.98 -11.33
N ALA A 6 -19.29 -13.47 -10.11
CA ALA A 6 -18.12 -12.90 -9.43
C ALA A 6 -17.12 -14.02 -9.08
N TRP A 7 -17.58 -15.17 -8.61
CA TRP A 7 -16.72 -16.31 -8.27
C TRP A 7 -15.84 -16.74 -9.43
N ALA A 8 -16.39 -16.84 -10.63
CA ALA A 8 -15.65 -17.24 -11.84
C ALA A 8 -14.55 -16.23 -12.26
N SER A 9 -14.59 -15.00 -11.77
CA SER A 9 -13.72 -13.91 -12.23
C SER A 9 -12.86 -13.26 -11.16
N ILE A 10 -13.09 -13.62 -9.88
CA ILE A 10 -12.37 -13.05 -8.74
C ILE A 10 -11.16 -13.90 -8.38
N ASP A 11 -10.10 -13.24 -7.92
CA ASP A 11 -8.98 -13.95 -7.30
C ASP A 11 -9.39 -14.42 -5.90
N ILE A 12 -9.70 -15.70 -5.79
CA ILE A 12 -10.16 -16.34 -4.54
C ILE A 12 -9.09 -16.40 -3.46
N ASN A 13 -7.81 -16.29 -3.82
CA ASN A 13 -6.70 -16.22 -2.86
C ASN A 13 -6.56 -14.83 -2.23
N ASN A 14 -7.27 -13.84 -2.75
CA ASN A 14 -7.32 -12.51 -2.17
C ASN A 14 -8.54 -12.36 -1.26
N GLY A 15 -8.38 -12.71 0.02
CA GLY A 15 -9.45 -12.69 1.01
C GLY A 15 -10.19 -11.34 1.10
N GLN A 16 -9.48 -10.22 1.01
CA GLN A 16 -10.11 -8.89 1.03
C GLN A 16 -11.02 -8.67 -0.18
N ARG A 17 -10.65 -9.15 -1.37
CA ARG A 17 -11.51 -9.09 -2.56
C ARG A 17 -12.75 -9.97 -2.42
N VAL A 18 -12.59 -11.15 -1.86
CA VAL A 18 -13.71 -12.07 -1.61
C VAL A 18 -14.70 -11.45 -0.63
N VAL A 19 -14.21 -10.93 0.51
CA VAL A 19 -15.04 -10.23 1.49
C VAL A 19 -15.77 -9.04 0.84
N ARG A 20 -15.06 -8.20 0.08
CA ARG A 20 -15.67 -7.04 -0.59
C ARG A 20 -16.75 -7.43 -1.60
N ALA A 21 -16.57 -8.54 -2.32
CA ALA A 21 -17.58 -9.05 -3.24
C ALA A 21 -18.82 -9.55 -2.49
N LEU A 22 -18.63 -10.28 -1.38
CA LEU A 22 -19.71 -10.75 -0.52
C LEU A 22 -20.50 -9.59 0.09
N GLU A 23 -19.82 -8.60 0.67
CA GLU A 23 -20.46 -7.39 1.21
C GLU A 23 -21.33 -6.71 0.15
N THR A 24 -20.80 -6.55 -1.07
CA THR A 24 -21.52 -5.91 -2.16
C THR A 24 -22.82 -6.67 -2.49
N VAL A 25 -22.74 -7.99 -2.62
CA VAL A 25 -23.91 -8.82 -2.93
C VAL A 25 -24.93 -8.80 -1.79
N LEU A 26 -24.48 -8.94 -0.55
CA LEU A 26 -25.38 -8.97 0.63
C LEU A 26 -26.12 -7.65 0.83
N VAL A 27 -25.45 -6.51 0.58
CA VAL A 27 -26.04 -5.18 0.76
C VAL A 27 -26.92 -4.78 -0.42
N SER A 28 -26.50 -5.08 -1.67
CA SER A 28 -27.18 -4.58 -2.87
C SER A 28 -28.17 -5.58 -3.50
N GLY A 29 -28.07 -6.87 -3.16
CA GLY A 29 -28.81 -7.95 -3.84
C GLY A 29 -28.37 -8.19 -5.29
N ARG A 30 -27.28 -7.55 -5.77
CA ARG A 30 -26.81 -7.58 -7.15
C ARG A 30 -25.43 -8.17 -7.25
N SER A 31 -25.07 -8.76 -8.40
CA SER A 31 -23.74 -9.31 -8.63
C SER A 31 -22.66 -8.25 -8.50
N PHE A 32 -21.56 -8.58 -7.81
CA PHE A 32 -20.38 -7.72 -7.72
C PHE A 32 -19.83 -7.31 -9.09
N THR A 33 -19.96 -8.19 -10.10
CA THR A 33 -19.52 -7.90 -11.47
C THR A 33 -20.27 -6.76 -12.12
N GLU A 34 -21.50 -6.49 -11.72
CA GLU A 34 -22.31 -5.38 -12.24
C GLU A 34 -21.78 -4.00 -11.79
N PHE A 35 -21.09 -3.96 -10.67
CA PHE A 35 -20.46 -2.75 -10.15
C PHE A 35 -19.03 -2.51 -10.72
N LYS A 36 -18.49 -3.48 -11.44
CA LYS A 36 -17.22 -3.25 -12.17
C LYS A 36 -17.53 -2.32 -13.36
N MET A 37 -17.00 -1.12 -13.30
CA MET A 37 -17.10 -0.20 -14.43
C MET A 37 -16.34 -0.77 -15.64
N THR A 38 -17.09 -1.22 -16.64
CA THR A 38 -16.53 -1.82 -17.87
C THR A 38 -16.15 -0.78 -18.91
N GLN A 39 -16.71 0.43 -18.79
CA GLN A 39 -16.41 1.53 -19.72
C GLN A 39 -16.01 2.81 -18.98
N PRO A 40 -15.04 3.57 -19.52
CA PRO A 40 -14.69 4.88 -18.96
C PRO A 40 -15.93 5.80 -18.97
N LYS A 41 -16.22 6.42 -17.83
CA LYS A 41 -17.29 7.43 -17.76
C LYS A 41 -16.90 8.63 -18.64
N LYS A 42 -17.76 9.01 -19.59
CA LYS A 42 -17.59 10.26 -20.35
C LYS A 42 -17.60 11.44 -19.37
N ARG A 43 -16.63 12.32 -19.52
CA ARG A 43 -16.49 13.54 -18.71
C ARG A 43 -16.46 14.75 -19.61
N ASP A 44 -16.89 15.89 -19.08
CA ASP A 44 -16.91 17.17 -19.80
C ASP A 44 -15.56 17.93 -19.72
N PHE A 45 -14.52 17.23 -19.26
CA PHE A 45 -13.16 17.75 -19.14
C PHE A 45 -12.14 16.70 -19.56
N GLU A 46 -10.99 17.17 -19.99
CA GLU A 46 -9.83 16.34 -20.30
C GLU A 46 -9.02 16.04 -19.03
N ILE A 47 -8.45 14.85 -18.97
CA ILE A 47 -7.58 14.42 -17.86
C ILE A 47 -6.18 14.24 -18.40
N GLU A 48 -5.26 15.09 -17.99
CA GLU A 48 -3.84 14.92 -18.22
C GLU A 48 -3.20 14.19 -17.05
N LYS A 49 -2.54 13.06 -17.32
CA LYS A 49 -1.85 12.25 -16.31
C LYS A 49 -0.37 12.50 -16.41
N ILE A 50 0.21 13.07 -15.37
CA ILE A 50 1.65 13.31 -15.27
C ILE A 50 2.23 12.46 -14.15
N CYS A 51 3.25 11.68 -14.43
CA CYS A 51 3.97 10.89 -13.46
C CYS A 51 5.42 11.37 -13.36
N ILE A 52 5.79 11.84 -12.17
CA ILE A 52 7.16 12.28 -11.91
C ILE A 52 8.03 11.07 -11.57
N THR A 53 9.18 10.97 -12.20
CA THR A 53 10.15 9.92 -11.96
C THR A 53 11.55 10.49 -11.73
N ARG A 54 12.45 9.64 -11.26
CA ARG A 54 13.90 9.92 -11.10
C ARG A 54 14.68 8.66 -11.45
N PRO A 55 15.99 8.80 -11.77
CA PRO A 55 16.88 7.65 -11.86
C PRO A 55 16.76 6.79 -10.60
N ARG A 56 16.72 5.48 -10.78
CA ARG A 56 16.45 4.51 -9.71
C ARG A 56 17.36 4.69 -8.49
N GLU A 57 18.62 4.94 -8.73
CA GLU A 57 19.63 5.12 -7.68
C GLU A 57 19.36 6.37 -6.85
N VAL A 58 19.02 7.47 -7.51
CA VAL A 58 18.65 8.74 -6.86
C VAL A 58 17.38 8.56 -6.02
N LEU A 59 16.37 7.87 -6.57
CA LEU A 59 15.13 7.59 -5.84
C LEU A 59 15.41 6.75 -4.59
N TYR A 60 16.23 5.72 -4.70
CA TYR A 60 16.53 4.81 -3.58
C TYR A 60 17.36 5.51 -2.49
N ASP A 61 18.32 6.34 -2.88
CA ASP A 61 19.08 7.15 -1.93
C ASP A 61 18.16 8.13 -1.16
N ARG A 62 17.27 8.82 -1.87
CA ARG A 62 16.28 9.71 -1.24
C ARG A 62 15.36 8.96 -0.27
N ILE A 63 14.89 7.77 -0.63
CA ILE A 63 14.08 6.91 0.24
C ILE A 63 14.86 6.57 1.50
N ASN A 64 16.11 6.12 1.36
CA ASN A 64 16.93 5.73 2.50
C ASN A 64 17.19 6.89 3.46
N ARG A 65 17.56 8.07 2.93
CA ARG A 65 17.75 9.29 3.74
C ARG A 65 16.45 9.75 4.43
N ARG A 66 15.34 9.68 3.72
CA ARG A 66 14.05 10.03 4.31
C ARG A 66 13.70 9.16 5.51
N VAL A 67 13.95 7.86 5.43
CA VAL A 67 13.68 6.94 6.55
C VAL A 67 14.52 7.30 7.76
N LEU A 68 15.82 7.57 7.59
CA LEU A 68 16.69 8.01 8.70
C LEU A 68 16.16 9.31 9.32
N LYS A 69 15.79 10.28 8.49
CA LYS A 69 15.20 11.52 8.97
C LYS A 69 13.91 11.30 9.76
N MET A 70 13.03 10.38 9.33
CA MET A 70 11.80 10.05 10.07
C MET A 70 12.11 9.46 11.45
N ILE A 71 13.15 8.63 11.58
CA ILE A 71 13.60 8.12 12.86
C ILE A 71 14.09 9.26 13.76
N ASP A 72 14.95 10.14 13.23
CA ASP A 72 15.49 11.28 13.96
C ASP A 72 14.38 12.27 14.41
N GLU A 73 13.31 12.38 13.62
CA GLU A 73 12.14 13.22 13.89
C GLU A 73 11.13 12.55 14.85
N GLY A 74 11.41 11.35 15.35
CA GLY A 74 10.63 10.72 16.41
C GLY A 74 9.60 9.69 15.95
N LEU A 75 9.77 9.05 14.78
CA LEU A 75 8.87 8.00 14.29
C LEU A 75 8.65 6.89 15.32
N VAL A 76 9.69 6.50 16.09
CA VAL A 76 9.58 5.43 17.09
C VAL A 76 8.58 5.82 18.19
N GLU A 77 8.67 7.04 18.71
CA GLU A 77 7.76 7.53 19.74
C GLU A 77 6.35 7.75 19.21
N GLU A 78 6.21 8.22 17.97
CA GLU A 78 4.91 8.30 17.30
C GLU A 78 4.22 6.92 17.28
N VAL A 79 4.92 5.89 16.82
CA VAL A 79 4.38 4.53 16.74
C VAL A 79 4.13 3.93 18.11
N ARG A 80 4.99 4.21 19.11
CA ARG A 80 4.80 3.79 20.52
C ARG A 80 3.48 4.32 21.08
N ASN A 81 3.15 5.57 20.80
CA ASN A 81 1.88 6.18 21.23
C ASN A 81 0.65 5.58 20.52
N LEU A 82 0.87 4.92 19.38
CA LEU A 82 -0.19 4.26 18.59
C LEU A 82 -0.35 2.76 18.90
N LEU A 83 0.44 2.20 19.81
CA LEU A 83 0.36 0.78 20.20
C LEU A 83 -1.07 0.31 20.56
N PRO A 84 -1.89 1.07 21.30
CA PRO A 84 -3.27 0.67 21.61
C PRO A 84 -4.16 0.50 20.36
N TYR A 85 -3.76 1.06 19.22
CA TYR A 85 -4.52 1.08 17.97
C TYR A 85 -3.87 0.24 16.86
N ARG A 86 -2.83 -0.54 17.20
CA ARG A 86 -1.97 -1.24 16.23
C ARG A 86 -2.73 -2.12 15.23
N ASP A 87 -3.88 -2.67 15.62
CA ASP A 87 -4.67 -3.57 14.78
C ASP A 87 -5.54 -2.84 13.74
N LEU A 88 -5.58 -1.52 13.80
CA LEU A 88 -6.32 -0.74 12.81
C LEU A 88 -5.69 -0.89 11.41
N PRO A 89 -6.49 -1.14 10.36
CA PRO A 89 -5.98 -1.31 8.99
C PRO A 89 -5.12 -0.13 8.51
N ALA A 90 -5.41 1.10 8.96
CA ALA A 90 -4.66 2.30 8.60
C ALA A 90 -3.20 2.27 9.11
N LEU A 91 -2.94 1.58 10.23
CA LEU A 91 -1.61 1.46 10.82
C LEU A 91 -0.83 0.25 10.30
N GLN A 92 -1.48 -0.62 9.50
CA GLN A 92 -0.86 -1.77 8.87
C GLN A 92 -0.10 -1.37 7.59
N THR A 93 0.74 -0.36 7.67
CA THR A 93 1.48 0.22 6.55
C THR A 93 3.00 0.16 6.76
N VAL A 94 3.76 0.35 5.67
CA VAL A 94 5.23 0.42 5.71
C VAL A 94 5.66 1.59 6.60
N GLY A 95 6.59 1.34 7.47
CA GLY A 95 7.06 2.24 8.51
C GLY A 95 6.51 1.81 9.86
N TYR A 96 5.20 1.78 10.03
CA TYR A 96 4.58 1.43 11.31
C TYR A 96 4.73 -0.05 11.64
N LYS A 97 4.50 -0.94 10.69
CA LYS A 97 4.65 -2.40 10.92
C LYS A 97 6.01 -2.79 11.44
N GLU A 98 7.05 -2.24 10.83
CA GLU A 98 8.42 -2.55 11.19
C GLU A 98 8.78 -2.01 12.57
N ILE A 99 8.27 -0.82 12.92
CA ILE A 99 8.47 -0.26 14.27
C ILE A 99 7.62 -1.01 15.29
N PHE A 100 6.39 -1.42 14.98
CA PHE A 100 5.63 -2.30 15.88
C PHE A 100 6.39 -3.60 16.16
N SER A 101 6.98 -4.23 15.14
CA SER A 101 7.79 -5.43 15.33
C SER A 101 9.04 -5.19 16.18
N TYR A 102 9.67 -4.02 16.06
CA TYR A 102 10.74 -3.60 16.93
C TYR A 102 10.26 -3.43 18.38
N LEU A 103 9.15 -2.74 18.59
CA LEU A 103 8.58 -2.50 19.92
C LEU A 103 8.06 -3.79 20.57
N ASP A 104 7.57 -4.77 19.80
CA ASP A 104 7.21 -6.10 20.31
C ASP A 104 8.43 -6.84 20.81
N GLY A 105 9.57 -6.71 20.14
CA GLY A 105 10.84 -7.31 20.57
C GLY A 105 11.35 -6.76 21.91
N GLU A 106 10.95 -5.55 22.29
CA GLU A 106 11.23 -5.02 23.63
C GLU A 106 10.53 -5.84 24.76
N TRP A 107 9.51 -6.66 24.40
CA TRP A 107 8.68 -7.45 25.34
C TRP A 107 8.82 -8.96 25.16
N GLU A 108 9.41 -9.43 24.05
CA GLU A 108 9.54 -10.84 23.69
C GLU A 108 11.00 -11.21 23.34
N ILE A 109 11.31 -12.52 23.43
CA ILE A 109 12.66 -13.12 23.31
C ILE A 109 13.29 -12.98 21.90
N HIS A 110 12.58 -12.42 20.93
CA HIS A 110 13.05 -12.21 19.54
C HIS A 110 13.12 -10.72 19.19
N GLU A 111 14.13 -10.05 19.73
CA GLU A 111 14.40 -8.65 19.41
C GLU A 111 14.79 -8.49 17.93
N ILE A 112 14.01 -7.68 17.21
CA ILE A 112 14.49 -7.08 15.97
C ILE A 112 15.16 -5.76 16.38
N PRO A 113 16.47 -5.60 16.23
CA PRO A 113 17.12 -4.34 16.59
C PRO A 113 16.59 -3.19 15.71
N LEU A 114 16.65 -1.97 16.24
CA LEU A 114 16.15 -0.79 15.54
C LEU A 114 16.78 -0.63 14.15
N GLU A 115 18.06 -0.95 14.00
CA GLU A 115 18.78 -0.93 12.73
C GLU A 115 18.14 -1.85 11.69
N GLU A 116 17.68 -3.01 12.11
CA GLU A 116 16.99 -3.96 11.23
C GLU A 116 15.59 -3.45 10.85
N ALA A 117 14.85 -2.86 11.78
CA ALA A 117 13.57 -2.22 11.49
C ALA A 117 13.76 -1.09 10.44
N ILE A 118 14.77 -0.24 10.61
CA ILE A 118 15.13 0.82 9.65
C ILE A 118 15.44 0.21 8.28
N ARG A 119 16.26 -0.83 8.22
CA ARG A 119 16.63 -1.53 6.98
C ARG A 119 15.40 -2.09 6.27
N LEU A 120 14.46 -2.66 7.03
CA LEU A 120 13.21 -3.20 6.52
C LEU A 120 12.30 -2.09 5.98
N ILE A 121 12.15 -0.97 6.67
CA ILE A 121 11.39 0.19 6.21
C ILE A 121 11.94 0.70 4.88
N GLN A 122 13.25 0.89 4.80
CA GLN A 122 13.93 1.31 3.57
C GLN A 122 13.65 0.34 2.41
N ARG A 123 13.85 -0.96 2.64
CA ARG A 123 13.58 -2.01 1.65
C ARG A 123 12.13 -2.00 1.18
N ASN A 124 11.19 -2.01 2.12
CA ASN A 124 9.77 -2.10 1.82
C ASN A 124 9.24 -0.84 1.13
N THR A 125 9.78 0.33 1.48
CA THR A 125 9.49 1.60 0.79
C THR A 125 10.00 1.57 -0.66
N ARG A 126 11.21 1.04 -0.92
CA ARG A 126 11.72 0.85 -2.28
C ARG A 126 10.84 -0.13 -3.09
N HIS A 127 10.38 -1.21 -2.46
CA HIS A 127 9.44 -2.15 -3.09
C HIS A 127 8.10 -1.49 -3.42
N TYR A 128 7.60 -0.64 -2.53
CA TYR A 128 6.38 0.11 -2.76
C TYR A 128 6.54 1.09 -3.94
N ALA A 129 7.62 1.84 -3.97
CA ALA A 129 7.93 2.72 -5.11
C ALA A 129 8.02 1.96 -6.44
N LYS A 130 8.67 0.78 -6.46
CA LYS A 130 8.70 -0.09 -7.64
C LYS A 130 7.29 -0.53 -8.08
N LYS A 131 6.42 -0.91 -7.12
CA LYS A 131 5.03 -1.29 -7.42
C LYS A 131 4.24 -0.12 -8.03
N GLN A 132 4.41 1.11 -7.50
CA GLN A 132 3.79 2.30 -8.07
C GLN A 132 4.21 2.54 -9.52
N LEU A 133 5.51 2.51 -9.81
CA LEU A 133 6.02 2.68 -11.19
C LEU A 133 5.47 1.61 -12.13
N THR A 134 5.43 0.35 -11.69
CA THR A 134 4.88 -0.77 -12.47
C THR A 134 3.38 -0.57 -12.72
N TRP A 135 2.66 -0.06 -11.76
CA TRP A 135 1.22 0.18 -11.89
C TRP A 135 0.93 1.30 -12.89
N TRP A 136 1.64 2.42 -12.80
CA TRP A 136 1.46 3.56 -13.70
C TRP A 136 1.90 3.27 -15.14
N LYS A 137 2.90 2.41 -15.36
CA LYS A 137 3.33 1.97 -16.71
C LYS A 137 2.24 1.23 -17.51
N ARG A 138 1.13 0.82 -16.88
CA ARG A 138 0.00 0.19 -17.57
C ARG A 138 -0.85 1.19 -18.36
N TYR A 139 -0.68 2.48 -18.10
CA TYR A 139 -1.45 3.52 -18.75
C TYR A 139 -0.61 4.20 -19.82
N PRO A 140 -0.97 4.01 -21.13
CA PRO A 140 -0.18 4.57 -22.23
C PRO A 140 -0.31 6.10 -22.34
N ASP A 141 -1.34 6.66 -21.73
CA ASP A 141 -1.67 8.10 -21.69
C ASP A 141 -0.98 8.88 -20.58
N VAL A 142 -0.07 8.24 -19.84
CA VAL A 142 0.73 8.90 -18.80
C VAL A 142 1.96 9.56 -19.40
N LYS A 143 2.07 10.87 -19.19
CA LYS A 143 3.28 11.63 -19.49
C LYS A 143 4.29 11.47 -18.37
N TRP A 144 5.46 10.95 -18.69
CA TRP A 144 6.54 10.76 -17.72
C TRP A 144 7.45 11.98 -17.73
N MET A 145 7.71 12.53 -16.55
CA MET A 145 8.60 13.66 -16.33
C MET A 145 9.73 13.24 -15.40
N GLU A 146 10.94 13.24 -15.88
CA GLU A 146 12.13 12.97 -15.07
C GLU A 146 12.66 14.26 -14.44
N LEU A 147 12.96 14.26 -13.12
CA LEU A 147 13.47 15.39 -12.34
C LEU A 147 14.87 15.12 -11.83
#